data_7543f4e7ae2e05ae23827c8b1c50285a
#
_entry.id   7543f4e7ae2e05ae23827c8b1c50285a
#
_cell.length_a   1.000
_cell.length_b   1.000
_cell.length_c   1.000
_cell.angle_alpha   90.00
_cell.angle_beta   90.00
_cell.angle_gamma   90.00
#
_symmetry.space_group_name_H-M   'P 1'
#
loop_
_entity.id
_entity.type
_entity.pdbx_description
1 polymer ?
#
loop_
_entity_poly.entity_id
_entity_poly.type
_entity_poly.pdbx_seq_one_letter_code
_entity_poly.pdbx_strand_id
1 'polypeptide(L)'
;MFLILTGLILTFFVTLFIITSIVHKKQFAYNTHQDYNYPSLPSTAHATLKGGSLTLPATIRGQDTVIAKLRIKSTWAGLLVLPFVETISSKGKWKQYFEYGAKGVRYINLSDTFSDNDKTIRLEGKYLSLPDQEIELSVYPRENLDGKKILVLAPHADDAELSAYGLYEKHAANSMICTLTASEGGSFHYGNLYST
;
A
#
# COMPACT_ATOMS: atom_id res chain seq x y z
N MET A 1 29.76 13.15 36.87
CA MET A 1 29.51 13.98 35.68
C MET A 1 29.09 13.14 34.47
N PHE A 2 29.83 12.08 34.09
CA PHE A 2 29.51 11.23 32.93
C PHE A 2 28.10 10.59 32.98
N LEU A 3 27.72 9.96 34.11
CA LEU A 3 26.38 9.33 34.29
C LEU A 3 25.22 10.31 34.17
N ILE A 4 25.42 11.54 34.68
CA ILE A 4 24.36 12.59 34.58
C ILE A 4 24.18 13.01 33.12
N LEU A 5 25.25 13.19 32.37
CA LEU A 5 25.22 13.56 30.95
C LEU A 5 24.55 12.46 30.10
N THR A 6 24.91 11.19 30.37
CA THR A 6 24.32 10.03 29.69
C THR A 6 22.82 9.94 29.99
N GLY A 7 22.39 10.18 31.24
CA GLY A 7 21.00 10.22 31.64
C GLY A 7 20.21 11.33 30.92
N LEU A 8 20.77 12.53 30.82
CA LEU A 8 20.16 13.65 30.10
C LEU A 8 19.98 13.38 28.60
N ILE A 9 21.01 12.81 27.97
CA ILE A 9 20.96 12.44 26.55
C ILE A 9 19.88 11.38 26.31
N LEU A 10 19.82 10.34 27.14
CA LEU A 10 18.81 9.29 27.01
C LEU A 10 17.40 9.86 27.19
N THR A 11 17.18 10.72 28.19
CA THR A 11 15.90 11.37 28.43
C THR A 11 15.48 12.23 27.25
N PHE A 12 16.43 12.99 26.66
CA PHE A 12 16.17 13.79 25.46
C PHE A 12 15.68 12.92 24.30
N PHE A 13 16.36 11.82 23.99
CA PHE A 13 15.95 10.94 22.89
C PHE A 13 14.62 10.24 23.14
N VAL A 14 14.35 9.81 24.37
CA VAL A 14 13.07 9.22 24.75
C VAL A 14 11.94 10.25 24.60
N THR A 15 12.16 11.48 25.07
CA THR A 15 11.16 12.56 24.92
C THR A 15 10.91 12.90 23.46
N LEU A 16 11.97 13.03 22.66
CA LEU A 16 11.87 13.29 21.22
C LEU A 16 11.10 12.16 20.51
N PHE A 17 11.37 10.90 20.85
CA PHE A 17 10.66 9.74 20.32
C PHE A 17 9.17 9.77 20.68
N ILE A 18 8.83 10.09 21.92
CA ILE A 18 7.42 10.20 22.36
C ILE A 18 6.71 11.32 21.60
N ILE A 19 7.33 12.49 21.48
CA ILE A 19 6.76 13.63 20.76
C ILE A 19 6.54 13.29 19.28
N THR A 20 7.53 12.73 18.61
CA THR A 20 7.41 12.35 17.19
C THR A 20 6.34 11.28 17.00
N SER A 21 6.23 10.29 17.90
CA SER A 21 5.18 9.27 17.85
C SER A 21 3.78 9.86 18.03
N ILE A 22 3.62 10.84 18.93
CA ILE A 22 2.33 11.52 19.16
C ILE A 22 1.95 12.37 17.95
N VAL A 23 2.91 13.14 17.40
CA VAL A 23 2.68 13.96 16.21
C VAL A 23 2.31 13.09 15.01
N HIS A 24 3.06 12.00 14.79
CA HIS A 24 2.79 11.07 13.70
C HIS A 24 1.40 10.43 13.80
N LYS A 25 0.97 10.03 15.03
CA LYS A 25 -0.38 9.50 15.25
C LYS A 25 -1.48 10.52 15.01
N LYS A 26 -1.23 11.81 15.29
CA LYS A 26 -2.19 12.89 15.04
C LYS A 26 -2.25 13.30 13.57
N GLN A 27 -1.15 13.20 12.86
CA GLN A 27 -1.04 13.56 11.45
C GLN A 27 -1.82 12.58 10.55
N PHE A 28 -1.84 11.30 10.94
CA PHE A 28 -2.65 10.29 10.28
C PHE A 28 -3.87 9.99 11.18
N ALA A 29 -4.94 10.71 10.99
CA ALA A 29 -6.16 10.64 11.82
C ALA A 29 -6.92 9.29 11.68
N TYR A 30 -6.23 8.16 11.73
CA TYR A 30 -6.83 6.82 11.66
C TYR A 30 -6.38 5.94 12.83
N ASN A 31 -7.24 4.98 13.17
CA ASN A 31 -6.98 4.00 14.22
C ASN A 31 -6.24 2.79 13.63
N THR A 32 -4.97 2.60 13.98
CA THR A 32 -4.12 1.49 13.50
C THR A 32 -4.63 0.10 13.92
N HIS A 33 -5.59 0.02 14.85
CA HIS A 33 -6.23 -1.22 15.28
C HIS A 33 -7.59 -1.46 14.61
N GLN A 34 -8.02 -0.56 13.73
CA GLN A 34 -9.27 -0.71 13.01
C GLN A 34 -9.08 -1.64 11.80
N ASP A 35 -10.07 -2.47 11.53
CA ASP A 35 -10.13 -3.23 10.29
C ASP A 35 -10.34 -2.29 9.11
N TYR A 36 -9.53 -2.44 8.06
CA TYR A 36 -9.79 -1.75 6.81
C TYR A 36 -10.94 -2.44 6.10
N ASN A 37 -11.85 -1.66 5.57
CA ASN A 37 -12.98 -2.15 4.79
C ASN A 37 -13.12 -1.33 3.51
N TYR A 38 -12.92 -2.00 2.39
CA TYR A 38 -13.11 -1.43 1.06
C TYR A 38 -14.29 -2.13 0.39
N PRO A 39 -15.53 -1.62 0.56
CA PRO A 39 -16.73 -2.26 0.05
C PRO A 39 -16.76 -2.37 -1.49
N SER A 40 -15.97 -1.55 -2.17
CA SER A 40 -15.80 -1.59 -3.62
C SER A 40 -14.86 -2.70 -4.12
N LEU A 41 -14.19 -3.44 -3.22
CA LEU A 41 -13.36 -4.56 -3.59
C LEU A 41 -14.15 -5.86 -3.45
N PRO A 42 -14.75 -6.39 -4.53
CA PRO A 42 -15.48 -7.66 -4.45
C PRO A 42 -14.51 -8.79 -4.17
N SER A 43 -14.90 -9.71 -3.30
CA SER A 43 -14.21 -10.99 -3.17
C SER A 43 -14.60 -11.86 -4.35
N THR A 44 -13.62 -12.24 -5.17
CA THR A 44 -13.85 -13.04 -6.37
C THR A 44 -13.24 -14.42 -6.31
N ALA A 45 -12.35 -14.65 -5.33
CA ALA A 45 -11.72 -15.95 -5.09
C ALA A 45 -11.25 -16.04 -3.63
N HIS A 46 -10.93 -17.25 -3.20
CA HIS A 46 -10.39 -17.55 -1.89
C HIS A 46 -9.13 -18.39 -2.01
N ALA A 47 -8.24 -18.26 -1.05
CA ALA A 47 -7.04 -19.08 -0.92
C ALA A 47 -6.68 -19.22 0.56
N THR A 48 -5.95 -20.28 0.90
CA THR A 48 -5.52 -20.54 2.27
C THR A 48 -4.05 -20.19 2.43
N LEU A 49 -3.75 -19.31 3.38
CA LEU A 49 -2.39 -19.07 3.86
C LEU A 49 -2.08 -20.09 4.95
N LYS A 50 -1.07 -20.93 4.74
CA LYS A 50 -0.63 -21.93 5.71
C LYS A 50 0.88 -21.95 5.83
N GLY A 51 1.40 -21.77 7.03
CA GLY A 51 2.84 -21.72 7.26
C GLY A 51 3.57 -20.64 6.43
N GLY A 52 2.89 -19.56 6.10
CA GLY A 52 3.39 -18.50 5.23
C GLY A 52 3.29 -18.81 3.73
N SER A 53 2.86 -20.00 3.33
CA SER A 53 2.66 -20.38 1.93
C SER A 53 1.23 -20.09 1.49
N LEU A 54 1.06 -19.48 0.32
CA LEU A 54 -0.20 -19.15 -0.33
C LEU A 54 -0.15 -19.65 -1.77
N THR A 55 -1.06 -20.54 -2.14
CA THR A 55 -1.24 -20.98 -3.52
C THR A 55 -2.49 -20.35 -4.10
N LEU A 56 -2.33 -19.59 -5.17
CA LEU A 56 -3.43 -18.93 -5.85
C LEU A 56 -4.24 -19.93 -6.68
N PRO A 57 -5.57 -19.74 -6.79
CA PRO A 57 -6.43 -20.54 -7.66
C PRO A 57 -5.96 -20.59 -9.11
N ALA A 58 -6.17 -21.72 -9.77
CA ALA A 58 -5.78 -21.94 -11.17
C ALA A 58 -6.44 -20.94 -12.15
N THR A 59 -7.62 -20.44 -11.80
CA THR A 59 -8.38 -19.46 -12.60
C THR A 59 -7.76 -18.08 -12.66
N ILE A 60 -6.86 -17.72 -11.73
CA ILE A 60 -6.17 -16.42 -11.70
C ILE A 60 -5.00 -16.48 -12.67
N ARG A 61 -4.89 -15.52 -13.58
CA ARG A 61 -3.82 -15.44 -14.57
C ARG A 61 -2.68 -14.57 -14.07
N GLY A 62 -1.46 -14.85 -14.49
CA GLY A 62 -0.25 -14.13 -14.07
C GLY A 62 -0.21 -12.64 -14.43
N GLN A 63 -1.14 -12.19 -15.26
CA GLN A 63 -1.33 -10.78 -15.64
C GLN A 63 -2.46 -10.07 -14.87
N ASP A 64 -3.29 -10.81 -14.13
CA ASP A 64 -4.42 -10.21 -13.40
C ASP A 64 -3.92 -9.36 -12.23
N THR A 65 -4.65 -8.29 -11.92
CA THR A 65 -4.44 -7.54 -10.69
C THR A 65 -5.10 -8.31 -9.55
N VAL A 66 -4.31 -8.62 -8.52
CA VAL A 66 -4.76 -9.44 -7.38
C VAL A 66 -4.47 -8.69 -6.08
N ILE A 67 -5.54 -8.41 -5.34
CA ILE A 67 -5.46 -7.82 -4.01
C ILE A 67 -5.91 -8.87 -2.99
N ALA A 68 -5.06 -9.17 -2.03
CA ALA A 68 -5.34 -10.12 -0.97
C ALA A 68 -5.74 -9.39 0.32
N LYS A 69 -6.87 -9.77 0.90
CA LYS A 69 -7.38 -9.30 2.18
C LYS A 69 -6.97 -10.29 3.26
N LEU A 70 -6.21 -9.85 4.24
CA LEU A 70 -5.67 -10.71 5.30
C LEU A 70 -5.65 -10.00 6.65
N ARG A 71 -5.57 -10.77 7.72
CA ARG A 71 -5.42 -10.25 9.09
C ARG A 71 -3.97 -10.30 9.50
N ILE A 72 -3.50 -9.18 10.06
CA ILE A 72 -2.16 -9.03 10.63
C ILE A 72 -2.24 -8.56 12.08
N LYS A 73 -1.14 -8.75 12.81
CA LYS A 73 -0.98 -8.21 14.17
C LYS A 73 0.48 -7.84 14.39
N SER A 74 0.76 -6.55 14.56
CA SER A 74 2.10 -6.08 14.93
C SER A 74 2.61 -6.75 16.20
N THR A 75 3.88 -7.07 16.22
CA THR A 75 4.61 -7.42 17.43
C THR A 75 4.92 -6.15 18.22
N TRP A 76 5.48 -6.27 19.43
CA TRP A 76 5.93 -5.11 20.19
C TRP A 76 6.98 -4.28 19.41
N ALA A 77 7.85 -4.95 18.65
CA ALA A 77 8.82 -4.27 17.79
C ALA A 77 8.14 -3.47 16.66
N GLY A 78 6.98 -3.92 16.15
CA GLY A 78 6.18 -3.21 15.16
C GLY A 78 5.51 -1.92 15.68
N LEU A 79 5.61 -1.63 16.99
CA LEU A 79 5.25 -0.32 17.55
C LEU A 79 6.37 0.72 17.35
N LEU A 80 7.60 0.25 17.15
CA LEU A 80 8.82 1.08 17.07
C LEU A 80 9.41 1.12 15.67
N VAL A 81 9.25 0.02 14.91
CA VAL A 81 9.75 -0.14 13.54
C VAL A 81 8.56 -0.44 12.64
N LEU A 82 8.54 0.15 11.45
CA LEU A 82 7.45 -0.09 10.48
C LEU A 82 7.35 -1.59 10.17
N PRO A 83 6.22 -2.23 10.50
CA PRO A 83 5.99 -3.61 10.15
C PRO A 83 5.74 -3.75 8.64
N PHE A 84 6.14 -4.88 8.08
CA PHE A 84 5.88 -5.16 6.66
C PHE A 84 5.65 -6.65 6.40
N VAL A 85 5.00 -6.93 5.29
CA VAL A 85 4.93 -8.26 4.70
C VAL A 85 5.89 -8.30 3.51
N GLU A 86 6.76 -9.28 3.49
CA GLU A 86 7.59 -9.60 2.34
C GLU A 86 6.90 -10.72 1.54
N THR A 87 6.60 -10.44 0.28
CA THR A 87 6.10 -11.40 -0.70
C THR A 87 7.30 -11.98 -1.45
N ILE A 88 7.45 -13.30 -1.44
CA ILE A 88 8.57 -14.02 -2.05
C ILE A 88 8.02 -15.03 -3.04
N SER A 89 8.52 -15.00 -4.27
CA SER A 89 8.17 -15.95 -5.32
C SER A 89 9.34 -16.19 -6.27
N SER A 90 9.12 -17.01 -7.30
CA SER A 90 10.10 -17.21 -8.37
C SER A 90 10.41 -15.92 -9.17
N LYS A 91 9.52 -14.94 -9.15
CA LYS A 91 9.72 -13.63 -9.81
C LYS A 91 10.54 -12.64 -9.01
N GLY A 92 10.71 -12.86 -7.69
CA GLY A 92 11.48 -11.97 -6.84
C GLY A 92 10.88 -11.77 -5.45
N LYS A 93 11.24 -10.64 -4.86
CA LYS A 93 10.81 -10.25 -3.52
C LYS A 93 10.27 -8.83 -3.51
N TRP A 94 9.14 -8.64 -2.86
CA TRP A 94 8.48 -7.33 -2.71
C TRP A 94 8.14 -7.10 -1.25
N LYS A 95 8.21 -5.86 -0.81
CA LYS A 95 7.84 -5.46 0.55
C LYS A 95 6.69 -4.49 0.52
N GLN A 96 5.68 -4.76 1.33
CA GLN A 96 4.61 -3.82 1.59
C GLN A 96 4.61 -3.46 3.07
N TYR A 97 4.81 -2.18 3.36
CA TYR A 97 4.88 -1.64 4.71
C TYR A 97 3.48 -1.26 5.20
N PHE A 98 3.33 -1.36 6.51
CA PHE A 98 2.12 -0.95 7.22
C PHE A 98 2.47 0.07 8.29
N GLU A 99 1.46 0.71 8.83
CA GLU A 99 1.60 1.68 9.91
C GLU A 99 2.12 1.04 11.21
N TYR A 100 2.73 1.85 12.05
CA TYR A 100 3.18 1.42 13.38
C TYR A 100 2.03 0.84 14.20
N GLY A 101 2.22 -0.35 14.76
CA GLY A 101 1.22 -1.01 15.56
C GLY A 101 0.02 -1.56 14.77
N ALA A 102 0.12 -1.69 13.44
CA ALA A 102 -0.95 -2.22 12.59
C ALA A 102 -1.53 -3.52 13.13
N LYS A 103 -2.85 -3.58 13.24
CA LYS A 103 -3.59 -4.75 13.70
C LYS A 103 -4.94 -4.81 13.00
N GLY A 104 -5.38 -6.04 12.65
CA GLY A 104 -6.66 -6.28 12.01
C GLY A 104 -6.53 -6.53 10.52
N VAL A 105 -7.57 -6.25 9.77
CA VAL A 105 -7.62 -6.49 8.32
C VAL A 105 -6.77 -5.46 7.58
N ARG A 106 -5.94 -5.98 6.67
CA ARG A 106 -5.15 -5.18 5.71
C ARG A 106 -5.21 -5.83 4.34
N TYR A 107 -4.81 -5.08 3.35
CA TYR A 107 -4.78 -5.52 1.96
C TYR A 107 -3.36 -5.49 1.44
N ILE A 108 -2.95 -6.52 0.72
CA ILE A 108 -1.66 -6.56 0.03
C ILE A 108 -1.87 -6.76 -1.46
N ASN A 109 -1.00 -6.12 -2.23
CA ASN A 109 -0.98 -6.27 -3.67
C ASN A 109 -0.09 -7.47 -4.03
N LEU A 110 -0.68 -8.48 -4.67
CA LEU A 110 0.01 -9.66 -5.18
C LEU A 110 0.21 -9.62 -6.69
N SER A 111 -0.23 -8.55 -7.37
CA SER A 111 -0.07 -8.40 -8.81
C SER A 111 1.41 -8.50 -9.20
N ASP A 112 1.68 -9.11 -10.34
CA ASP A 112 3.03 -9.32 -10.89
C ASP A 112 3.97 -10.18 -10.03
N THR A 113 3.54 -10.71 -8.87
CA THR A 113 4.38 -11.55 -8.01
C THR A 113 4.36 -13.03 -8.36
N PHE A 114 3.49 -13.46 -9.25
CA PHE A 114 3.29 -14.86 -9.68
C PHE A 114 3.20 -14.97 -11.20
N SER A 115 3.15 -16.17 -11.73
CA SER A 115 2.96 -16.46 -13.14
C SER A 115 1.91 -17.55 -13.36
N ASP A 116 1.50 -17.81 -14.59
CA ASP A 116 0.56 -18.88 -14.91
C ASP A 116 1.10 -20.27 -14.54
N ASN A 117 2.42 -20.42 -14.61
CA ASN A 117 3.10 -21.69 -14.32
C ASN A 117 3.54 -21.84 -12.87
N ASP A 118 3.60 -20.74 -12.11
CA ASP A 118 3.97 -20.74 -10.68
C ASP A 118 3.09 -19.76 -9.91
N LYS A 119 2.12 -20.35 -9.19
CA LYS A 119 1.10 -19.62 -8.41
C LYS A 119 1.33 -19.73 -6.92
N THR A 120 2.46 -20.28 -6.50
CA THR A 120 2.80 -20.38 -5.09
C THR A 120 3.65 -19.21 -4.67
N ILE A 121 3.17 -18.51 -3.65
CA ILE A 121 3.80 -17.31 -3.08
C ILE A 121 4.06 -17.59 -1.61
N ARG A 122 5.19 -17.11 -1.10
CA ARG A 122 5.48 -17.09 0.33
C ARG A 122 5.31 -15.69 0.88
N LEU A 123 4.54 -15.57 1.95
CA LEU A 123 4.32 -14.33 2.68
C LEU A 123 5.03 -14.41 4.04
N GLU A 124 5.94 -13.49 4.30
CA GLU A 124 6.67 -13.41 5.57
C GLU A 124 6.39 -12.08 6.26
N GLY A 125 5.85 -12.15 7.48
CA GLY A 125 5.68 -10.99 8.35
C GLY A 125 6.99 -10.61 9.02
N LYS A 126 7.35 -9.33 8.96
CA LYS A 126 8.46 -8.75 9.73
C LYS A 126 7.91 -7.68 10.67
N TYR A 127 8.21 -7.81 11.95
CA TYR A 127 7.66 -6.99 13.04
C TYR A 127 6.12 -7.08 13.16
N LEU A 128 5.52 -8.07 12.49
CA LEU A 128 4.12 -8.46 12.60
C LEU A 128 3.99 -9.99 12.53
N SER A 129 2.90 -10.49 13.09
CA SER A 129 2.45 -11.87 12.96
C SER A 129 1.47 -11.99 11.81
N LEU A 130 1.64 -13.04 11.02
CA LEU A 130 0.79 -13.41 9.90
C LEU A 130 0.31 -14.84 10.17
N PRO A 131 -0.85 -15.03 10.83
CA PRO A 131 -1.35 -16.35 11.18
C PRO A 131 -1.85 -17.11 9.94
N ASP A 132 -1.95 -18.43 10.07
CA ASP A 132 -2.66 -19.25 9.11
C ASP A 132 -4.13 -18.80 9.05
N GLN A 133 -4.65 -18.59 7.85
CA GLN A 133 -5.99 -18.03 7.64
C GLN A 133 -6.50 -18.24 6.22
N GLU A 134 -7.83 -18.20 6.08
CA GLU A 134 -8.46 -18.01 4.77
C GLU A 134 -8.27 -16.55 4.32
N ILE A 135 -7.90 -16.40 3.07
CA ILE A 135 -7.67 -15.10 2.41
C ILE A 135 -8.73 -14.90 1.33
N GLU A 136 -9.42 -13.77 1.41
CA GLU A 136 -10.26 -13.27 0.32
C GLU A 136 -9.37 -12.59 -0.71
N LEU A 137 -9.57 -12.91 -1.99
CA LEU A 137 -8.87 -12.34 -3.12
C LEU A 137 -9.83 -11.51 -3.97
N SER A 138 -9.49 -10.26 -4.22
CA SER A 138 -10.13 -9.44 -5.25
C SER A 138 -9.30 -9.53 -6.52
N VAL A 139 -9.87 -10.08 -7.57
CA VAL A 139 -9.18 -10.34 -8.83
C VAL A 139 -9.80 -9.50 -9.92
N TYR A 140 -8.97 -8.68 -10.57
CA TYR A 140 -9.36 -7.83 -11.69
C TYR A 140 -8.62 -8.30 -12.94
N PRO A 141 -9.34 -8.84 -13.94
CA PRO A 141 -8.75 -9.21 -15.21
C PRO A 141 -8.10 -8.00 -15.86
N ARG A 142 -6.84 -8.14 -16.27
CA ARG A 142 -6.18 -7.09 -17.03
C ARG A 142 -6.71 -7.07 -18.46
N GLU A 143 -7.28 -5.95 -18.85
CA GLU A 143 -7.67 -5.73 -20.24
C GLU A 143 -6.47 -5.53 -21.12
N ASN A 144 -6.54 -6.06 -22.34
CA ASN A 144 -5.58 -5.73 -23.39
C ASN A 144 -5.93 -4.34 -23.96
N LEU A 145 -5.04 -3.39 -23.76
CA LEU A 145 -5.16 -2.02 -24.27
C LEU A 145 -4.33 -1.78 -25.55
N ASP A 146 -3.70 -2.82 -26.10
CA ASP A 146 -2.91 -2.68 -27.32
C ASP A 146 -3.78 -2.17 -28.47
N GLY A 147 -3.34 -1.11 -29.12
CA GLY A 147 -4.07 -0.44 -30.20
C GLY A 147 -5.29 0.36 -29.78
N LYS A 148 -5.68 0.35 -28.50
CA LYS A 148 -6.78 1.19 -28.01
C LYS A 148 -6.30 2.62 -27.80
N LYS A 149 -7.18 3.59 -28.06
CA LYS A 149 -6.96 5.00 -27.70
C LYS A 149 -7.35 5.19 -26.24
N ILE A 150 -6.46 5.82 -25.47
CA ILE A 150 -6.61 6.04 -24.04
C ILE A 150 -6.75 7.54 -23.80
N LEU A 151 -7.82 7.96 -23.12
CA LEU A 151 -7.99 9.31 -22.62
C LEU A 151 -7.93 9.28 -21.10
N VAL A 152 -6.95 9.99 -20.54
CA VAL A 152 -6.82 10.22 -19.08
C VAL A 152 -7.39 11.60 -18.79
N LEU A 153 -8.47 11.66 -18.02
CA LEU A 153 -9.04 12.91 -17.51
C LEU A 153 -8.47 13.18 -16.13
N ALA A 154 -7.60 14.16 -16.03
CA ALA A 154 -6.95 14.58 -14.79
C ALA A 154 -7.64 15.83 -14.23
N PRO A 155 -8.30 15.78 -13.07
CA PRO A 155 -8.88 16.98 -12.45
C PRO A 155 -7.86 18.08 -12.24
N HIS A 156 -6.65 17.73 -11.77
CA HIS A 156 -5.56 18.67 -11.52
C HIS A 156 -4.29 18.28 -12.30
N ALA A 157 -3.28 19.13 -12.27
CA ALA A 157 -2.10 19.00 -13.12
C ALA A 157 -1.22 17.78 -12.85
N ASP A 158 -1.29 17.20 -11.64
CA ASP A 158 -0.48 16.06 -11.17
C ASP A 158 -1.26 14.73 -11.07
N ASP A 159 -2.59 14.77 -11.24
CA ASP A 159 -3.43 13.58 -11.05
C ASP A 159 -3.13 12.45 -12.05
N ALA A 160 -2.78 12.79 -13.28
CA ALA A 160 -2.43 11.81 -14.29
C ALA A 160 -1.13 11.07 -13.93
N GLU A 161 -0.13 11.79 -13.46
CA GLU A 161 1.16 11.26 -13.03
C GLU A 161 1.02 10.38 -11.78
N LEU A 162 0.20 10.82 -10.82
CA LEU A 162 0.01 10.11 -9.57
C LEU A 162 -0.81 8.83 -9.74
N SER A 163 -1.83 8.84 -10.64
CA SER A 163 -2.82 7.77 -10.72
C SER A 163 -2.70 6.89 -11.96
N ALA A 164 -2.19 7.41 -13.07
CA ALA A 164 -2.25 6.76 -14.38
C ALA A 164 -0.90 6.64 -15.10
N TYR A 165 0.21 7.08 -14.51
CA TYR A 165 1.52 7.07 -15.17
C TYR A 165 1.87 5.71 -15.77
N GLY A 166 1.79 4.63 -15.01
CA GLY A 166 2.12 3.29 -15.49
C GLY A 166 1.21 2.77 -16.60
N LEU A 167 0.01 3.36 -16.76
CA LEU A 167 -0.91 3.07 -17.85
C LEU A 167 -0.49 3.79 -19.13
N TYR A 168 -0.40 5.11 -19.08
CA TYR A 168 -0.13 5.89 -20.30
C TYR A 168 1.34 5.81 -20.74
N GLU A 169 2.29 5.54 -19.84
CA GLU A 169 3.70 5.33 -20.22
C GLU A 169 3.85 4.13 -21.17
N LYS A 170 3.19 3.01 -20.85
CA LYS A 170 3.21 1.82 -21.71
C LYS A 170 2.51 2.03 -23.05
N HIS A 171 1.55 2.94 -23.12
CA HIS A 171 0.71 3.20 -24.29
C HIS A 171 0.83 4.64 -24.78
N ALA A 172 2.00 5.29 -24.58
CA ALA A 172 2.21 6.71 -24.81
C ALA A 172 1.76 7.19 -26.19
N ALA A 173 2.04 6.41 -27.24
CA ALA A 173 1.65 6.76 -28.63
C ALA A 173 0.14 6.82 -28.84
N ASN A 174 -0.66 6.18 -27.99
CA ASN A 174 -2.11 6.08 -28.10
C ASN A 174 -2.83 6.78 -26.94
N SER A 175 -2.10 7.48 -26.07
CA SER A 175 -2.65 8.14 -24.88
C SER A 175 -2.73 9.64 -25.07
N MET A 176 -3.81 10.21 -24.52
CA MET A 176 -4.00 11.65 -24.41
C MET A 176 -4.34 11.96 -22.96
N ILE A 177 -3.68 12.97 -22.38
CA ILE A 177 -3.99 13.49 -21.05
C ILE A 177 -4.73 14.82 -21.22
N CYS A 178 -5.86 14.94 -20.56
CA CYS A 178 -6.62 16.18 -20.49
C CYS A 178 -6.73 16.62 -19.04
N THR A 179 -6.00 17.68 -18.71
CA THR A 179 -6.08 18.34 -17.39
C THR A 179 -7.26 19.32 -17.40
N LEU A 180 -8.16 19.20 -16.43
CA LEU A 180 -9.43 19.97 -16.41
C LEU A 180 -9.26 21.34 -15.73
N THR A 181 -8.33 21.46 -14.77
CA THR A 181 -8.09 22.71 -14.04
C THR A 181 -6.59 23.02 -14.00
N ALA A 182 -6.24 24.29 -13.84
CA ALA A 182 -4.85 24.71 -13.65
C ALA A 182 -4.37 24.57 -12.19
N SER A 183 -5.15 23.89 -11.33
CA SER A 183 -4.86 23.72 -9.89
C SER A 183 -4.83 25.04 -9.10
N GLU A 184 -5.50 26.05 -9.56
CA GLU A 184 -5.50 27.41 -9.01
C GLU A 184 -6.10 27.51 -7.59
N GLY A 185 -6.88 26.50 -7.17
CA GLY A 185 -7.41 26.38 -5.81
C GLY A 185 -6.45 25.74 -4.78
N GLY A 186 -5.26 25.31 -5.21
CA GLY A 186 -4.36 24.46 -4.41
C GLY A 186 -3.53 25.18 -3.35
N SER A 187 -3.52 26.51 -3.25
CA SER A 187 -2.83 27.21 -2.18
C SER A 187 -3.56 28.46 -1.73
N PHE A 188 -3.54 28.70 -0.41
CA PHE A 188 -3.97 29.98 0.19
C PHE A 188 -3.28 31.22 -0.42
N HIS A 189 -2.15 31.04 -1.07
CA HIS A 189 -1.38 32.11 -1.71
C HIS A 189 -2.07 32.59 -2.99
N TYR A 190 -2.67 31.70 -3.76
CA TYR A 190 -3.37 32.06 -5.00
C TYR A 190 -4.71 32.75 -4.74
N GLY A 191 -5.43 32.38 -3.67
CA GLY A 191 -6.67 33.04 -3.28
C GLY A 191 -6.49 34.54 -2.99
N ASN A 192 -5.32 34.94 -2.45
CA ASN A 192 -5.00 36.32 -2.16
C ASN A 192 -4.49 37.13 -3.38
N LEU A 193 -4.00 36.44 -4.43
CA LEU A 193 -3.51 37.08 -5.65
C LEU A 193 -4.61 37.38 -6.66
N TYR A 194 -5.74 36.66 -6.59
CA TYR A 194 -6.84 36.77 -7.56
C TYR A 194 -8.19 37.13 -6.93
N SER A 195 -8.23 37.44 -5.61
CA SER A 195 -9.41 38.05 -5.01
C SER A 195 -9.54 39.51 -5.43
N THR A 196 -10.25 39.74 -6.50
CA THR A 196 -10.78 41.06 -6.86
C THR A 196 -12.10 41.30 -6.18
#